data_acd86c79c64d155c6cdbab81dcee7bdd
#
_entry.id   acd86c79c64d155c6cdbab81dcee7bdd
#
_cell.length_a   1.000
_cell.length_b   1.000
_cell.length_c   1.000
_cell.angle_alpha   90.00
_cell.angle_beta   90.00
_cell.angle_gamma   90.00
#
_symmetry.space_group_name_H-M   'P 1'
#
loop_
_entity.id
_entity.type
_entity.pdbx_description
1 polymer ?
#
loop_
_entity_poly.entity_id
_entity_poly.type
_entity_poly.pdbx_seq_one_letter_code
_entity_poly.pdbx_strand_id
1 'polypeptide(L)'
;NNKILIEPFDLEVYGQDKLVITGKNGCGKSLWMKETIKDLQTRNDIKLGYMPQNYSDFFKKDDTPISFLKEDDISYTDIQTMLGSLKIIESEMNQNIFDCSLGQQAKIYLAKLILNKCNVLFLDEPSRNLSPLSQPVLIQALKDFKGSIVCISHDRTLIHEVFTRKVLIEDKIWKEVSL
;
A
#
# COMPACT_ATOMS: atom_id res chain seq x y z
N ASN A 1 25.04 8.47 -18.18
CA ASN A 1 24.61 9.75 -17.57
C ASN A 1 23.73 9.42 -16.36
N ASN A 2 24.32 9.36 -15.15
CA ASN A 2 23.57 9.25 -13.90
C ASN A 2 22.85 10.59 -13.65
N LYS A 3 21.58 10.69 -14.03
CA LYS A 3 20.77 11.86 -13.74
C LYS A 3 20.24 11.71 -12.30
N ILE A 4 20.65 12.60 -11.40
CA ILE A 4 20.08 12.69 -10.06
C ILE A 4 18.63 13.13 -10.20
N LEU A 5 17.69 12.29 -9.78
CA LEU A 5 16.26 12.57 -9.81
C LEU A 5 15.80 13.27 -8.53
N ILE A 6 16.33 12.86 -7.38
CA ILE A 6 16.03 13.40 -6.04
C ILE A 6 17.34 13.47 -5.27
N GLU A 7 17.55 14.57 -4.54
CA GLU A 7 18.71 14.70 -3.65
C GLU A 7 18.58 13.74 -2.45
N PRO A 8 19.70 13.27 -1.86
CA PRO A 8 19.67 12.46 -0.64
C PRO A 8 18.93 13.17 0.49
N PHE A 9 18.14 12.40 1.25
CA PHE A 9 17.38 12.90 2.36
C PHE A 9 17.23 11.81 3.44
N ASP A 10 17.51 12.17 4.68
CA ASP A 10 17.30 11.29 5.83
C ASP A 10 15.84 11.40 6.27
N LEU A 11 15.12 10.29 6.16
CA LEU A 11 13.72 10.18 6.55
C LEU A 11 13.58 9.19 7.70
N GLU A 12 13.22 9.70 8.86
CA GLU A 12 12.94 8.88 10.03
C GLU A 12 11.44 8.57 10.10
N VAL A 13 11.13 7.28 10.30
CA VAL A 13 9.75 6.78 10.46
C VAL A 13 9.68 5.97 11.75
N TYR A 14 8.79 6.33 12.65
CA TYR A 14 8.69 5.75 13.98
C TYR A 14 7.34 5.06 14.21
N GLY A 15 7.36 3.95 14.92
CA GLY A 15 6.20 3.32 15.51
C GLY A 15 5.00 3.18 14.57
N GLN A 16 3.98 3.99 14.74
CA GLN A 16 2.74 3.97 13.94
C GLN A 16 2.61 5.19 13.02
N ASP A 17 3.73 5.76 12.60
CA ASP A 17 3.73 6.92 11.70
C ASP A 17 2.95 6.65 10.42
N LYS A 18 2.12 7.60 10.05
CA LYS A 18 1.39 7.62 8.77
C LYS A 18 1.97 8.76 7.93
N LEU A 19 2.94 8.43 7.08
CA LEU A 19 3.67 9.40 6.25
C LEU A 19 3.21 9.33 4.81
N VAL A 20 2.88 10.49 4.22
CA VAL A 20 2.63 10.60 2.78
C VAL A 20 3.70 11.42 2.09
N ILE A 21 4.14 10.95 0.92
CA ILE A 21 5.10 11.59 0.03
C ILE A 21 4.35 12.10 -1.18
N THR A 22 4.46 13.40 -1.42
CA THR A 22 3.84 14.09 -2.55
C THR A 22 4.90 14.75 -3.44
N GLY A 23 4.52 15.18 -4.64
CA GLY A 23 5.43 15.84 -5.58
C GLY A 23 5.08 15.54 -7.02
N LYS A 24 5.62 16.30 -7.99
CA LYS A 24 5.31 16.16 -9.41
C LYS A 24 5.48 14.73 -9.92
N ASN A 25 4.67 14.34 -10.92
CA ASN A 25 4.85 13.05 -11.57
C ASN A 25 6.21 12.98 -12.27
N GLY A 26 6.86 11.81 -12.21
CA GLY A 26 8.19 11.60 -12.83
C GLY A 26 9.36 12.18 -12.04
N CYS A 27 9.17 12.77 -10.83
CA CYS A 27 10.29 13.26 -10.04
C CYS A 27 11.11 12.16 -9.36
N GLY A 28 10.68 10.89 -9.40
CA GLY A 28 11.46 9.76 -8.89
C GLY A 28 10.91 9.10 -7.62
N LYS A 29 9.72 9.48 -7.12
CA LYS A 29 9.11 8.94 -5.89
C LYS A 29 9.08 7.41 -5.84
N SER A 30 8.51 6.79 -6.88
CA SER A 30 8.38 5.31 -6.94
C SER A 30 9.75 4.62 -7.07
N LEU A 31 10.73 5.25 -7.72
CA LEU A 31 12.08 4.72 -7.79
C LEU A 31 12.76 4.77 -6.41
N TRP A 32 12.68 5.92 -5.75
CA TRP A 32 13.16 6.08 -4.37
C TRP A 32 12.53 5.03 -3.45
N MET A 33 11.21 4.87 -3.51
CA MET A 33 10.50 3.88 -2.69
C MET A 33 11.03 2.45 -2.93
N LYS A 34 11.25 2.06 -4.19
CA LYS A 34 11.77 0.73 -4.54
C LYS A 34 13.20 0.51 -4.02
N GLU A 35 14.08 1.50 -4.13
CA GLU A 35 15.44 1.40 -3.61
C GLU A 35 15.44 1.33 -2.08
N THR A 36 14.64 2.17 -1.39
CA THR A 36 14.48 2.12 0.07
C THR A 36 13.97 0.75 0.53
N ILE A 37 13.02 0.15 -0.19
CA ILE A 37 12.50 -1.18 0.12
C ILE A 37 13.61 -2.23 0.05
N LYS A 38 14.47 -2.19 -0.98
CA LYS A 38 15.60 -3.15 -1.10
C LYS A 38 16.55 -3.06 0.08
N ASP A 39 16.88 -1.84 0.52
CA ASP A 39 17.75 -1.64 1.65
C ASP A 39 17.12 -2.15 2.96
N LEU A 40 15.82 -1.90 3.15
CA LEU A 40 15.08 -2.33 4.34
C LEU A 40 14.85 -3.85 4.40
N GLN A 41 14.77 -4.54 3.27
CA GLN A 41 14.61 -6.00 3.22
C GLN A 41 15.77 -6.78 3.85
N THR A 42 16.92 -6.14 4.04
CA THR A 42 18.06 -6.74 4.74
C THR A 42 17.91 -6.74 6.27
N ARG A 43 16.92 -6.04 6.81
CA ARG A 43 16.68 -5.89 8.25
C ARG A 43 15.70 -6.96 8.76
N ASN A 44 16.08 -7.67 9.81
CA ASN A 44 15.28 -8.73 10.42
C ASN A 44 14.14 -8.21 11.33
N ASP A 45 14.21 -6.95 11.78
CA ASP A 45 13.22 -6.31 12.64
C ASP A 45 12.04 -5.70 11.87
N ILE A 46 12.14 -5.66 10.52
CA ILE A 46 11.12 -5.09 9.64
C ILE A 46 10.44 -6.21 8.83
N LYS A 47 9.14 -6.38 9.05
CA LYS A 47 8.26 -7.17 8.18
C LYS A 47 7.55 -6.23 7.21
N LEU A 48 8.18 -6.01 6.07
CA LEU A 48 7.76 -5.02 5.09
C LEU A 48 6.67 -5.55 4.16
N GLY A 49 5.60 -4.76 3.99
CA GLY A 49 4.60 -4.94 2.94
C GLY A 49 4.73 -3.86 1.88
N TYR A 50 4.73 -4.26 0.61
CA TYR A 50 4.79 -3.32 -0.52
C TYR A 50 3.61 -3.49 -1.45
N MET A 51 2.90 -2.41 -1.72
CA MET A 51 1.84 -2.34 -2.73
C MET A 51 2.30 -1.42 -3.87
N PRO A 52 2.70 -1.98 -5.03
CA PRO A 52 3.08 -1.20 -6.21
C PRO A 52 1.84 -0.62 -6.91
N GLN A 53 2.06 0.32 -7.84
CA GLN A 53 0.98 0.83 -8.70
C GLN A 53 0.33 -0.25 -9.56
N ASN A 54 1.12 -1.22 -10.02
CA ASN A 54 0.64 -2.40 -10.74
C ASN A 54 0.93 -3.64 -9.89
N TYR A 55 -0.12 -4.27 -9.38
CA TYR A 55 -0.07 -5.47 -8.55
C TYR A 55 -0.61 -6.72 -9.26
N SER A 56 -1.12 -6.59 -10.48
CA SER A 56 -1.65 -7.74 -11.26
C SER A 56 -0.61 -8.82 -11.52
N ASP A 57 0.67 -8.44 -11.62
CA ASP A 57 1.78 -9.38 -11.85
C ASP A 57 2.04 -10.32 -10.66
N PHE A 58 1.45 -10.04 -9.51
CA PHE A 58 1.53 -10.89 -8.32
C PHE A 58 0.43 -11.96 -8.26
N PHE A 59 -0.59 -11.86 -9.12
CA PHE A 59 -1.66 -12.86 -9.22
C PHE A 59 -1.30 -13.94 -10.23
N LYS A 60 -1.60 -15.19 -9.89
CA LYS A 60 -1.51 -16.31 -10.84
C LYS A 60 -2.83 -16.44 -11.61
N LYS A 61 -2.78 -17.04 -12.79
CA LYS A 61 -3.91 -17.19 -13.71
C LYS A 61 -5.17 -17.81 -13.07
N ASP A 62 -4.97 -18.76 -12.15
CA ASP A 62 -6.07 -19.51 -11.52
C ASP A 62 -6.32 -19.08 -10.07
N ASP A 63 -5.76 -17.95 -9.63
CA ASP A 63 -5.99 -17.46 -8.28
C ASP A 63 -7.44 -16.99 -8.10
N THR A 64 -8.00 -17.37 -6.95
CA THR A 64 -9.17 -16.73 -6.36
C THR A 64 -8.71 -15.82 -5.21
N PRO A 65 -9.51 -14.84 -4.76
CA PRO A 65 -9.18 -14.07 -3.56
C PRO A 65 -8.77 -14.94 -2.36
N ILE A 66 -9.48 -16.04 -2.12
CA ILE A 66 -9.14 -16.97 -1.04
C ILE A 66 -7.81 -17.67 -1.28
N SER A 67 -7.59 -18.25 -2.48
CA SER A 67 -6.36 -18.98 -2.77
C SER A 67 -5.13 -18.07 -2.73
N PHE A 68 -5.27 -16.83 -3.20
CA PHE A 68 -4.20 -15.83 -3.17
C PHE A 68 -3.81 -15.43 -1.75
N LEU A 69 -4.76 -15.36 -0.82
CA LEU A 69 -4.53 -14.97 0.58
C LEU A 69 -4.07 -16.14 1.46
N LYS A 70 -4.24 -17.39 0.99
CA LYS A 70 -3.93 -18.58 1.76
C LYS A 70 -2.43 -18.70 2.03
N GLU A 71 -2.07 -18.84 3.31
CA GLU A 71 -0.75 -19.15 3.83
C GLU A 71 -0.90 -20.13 5.00
N ASP A 72 0.17 -20.83 5.38
CA ASP A 72 0.10 -21.91 6.38
C ASP A 72 -0.37 -21.45 7.76
N ASP A 73 -0.08 -20.20 8.12
CA ASP A 73 -0.40 -19.60 9.42
C ASP A 73 -1.66 -18.70 9.40
N ILE A 74 -2.39 -18.66 8.28
CA ILE A 74 -3.61 -17.85 8.12
C ILE A 74 -4.84 -18.77 8.02
N SER A 75 -5.75 -18.65 8.99
CA SER A 75 -6.98 -19.44 8.96
C SER A 75 -7.95 -18.99 7.86
N TYR A 76 -8.76 -19.91 7.36
CA TYR A 76 -9.82 -19.60 6.39
C TYR A 76 -10.80 -18.53 6.93
N THR A 77 -11.12 -18.60 8.22
CA THR A 77 -12.00 -17.63 8.89
C THR A 77 -11.39 -16.24 8.90
N ASP A 78 -10.08 -16.11 9.13
CA ASP A 78 -9.38 -14.81 9.08
C ASP A 78 -9.42 -14.22 7.69
N ILE A 79 -9.22 -15.04 6.65
CA ILE A 79 -9.31 -14.63 5.25
C ILE A 79 -10.72 -14.10 4.93
N GLN A 80 -11.77 -14.86 5.27
CA GLN A 80 -13.15 -14.44 5.03
C GLN A 80 -13.50 -13.16 5.79
N THR A 81 -13.09 -13.07 7.06
CA THR A 81 -13.32 -11.87 7.89
C THR A 81 -12.64 -10.65 7.28
N MET A 82 -11.38 -10.80 6.86
CA MET A 82 -10.63 -9.71 6.23
C MET A 82 -11.27 -9.27 4.91
N LEU A 83 -11.60 -10.21 4.02
CA LEU A 83 -12.26 -9.90 2.74
C LEU A 83 -13.61 -9.22 2.97
N GLY A 84 -14.42 -9.73 3.92
CA GLY A 84 -15.70 -9.13 4.29
C GLY A 84 -15.57 -7.70 4.82
N SER A 85 -14.54 -7.41 5.64
CA SER A 85 -14.25 -6.05 6.13
C SER A 85 -13.94 -5.09 4.99
N LEU A 86 -13.31 -5.58 3.93
CA LEU A 86 -13.00 -4.85 2.71
C LEU A 86 -14.17 -4.83 1.69
N LYS A 87 -15.36 -5.30 2.08
CA LYS A 87 -16.56 -5.35 1.23
C LYS A 87 -16.36 -6.18 -0.04
N ILE A 88 -15.66 -7.30 0.07
CA ILE A 88 -15.64 -8.39 -0.92
C ILE A 88 -16.69 -9.39 -0.47
N ILE A 89 -17.70 -9.64 -1.28
CA ILE A 89 -18.79 -10.55 -0.94
C ILE A 89 -18.41 -12.01 -1.23
N GLU A 90 -19.16 -12.96 -0.66
CA GLU A 90 -18.85 -14.39 -0.73
C GLU A 90 -18.71 -14.93 -2.16
N SER A 91 -19.60 -14.50 -3.07
CA SER A 91 -19.51 -14.89 -4.49
C SER A 91 -18.23 -14.39 -5.17
N GLU A 92 -17.71 -13.24 -4.75
CA GLU A 92 -16.46 -12.65 -5.26
C GLU A 92 -15.22 -13.32 -4.68
N MET A 93 -15.32 -13.91 -3.48
CA MET A 93 -14.19 -14.57 -2.81
C MET A 93 -13.69 -15.83 -3.55
N ASN A 94 -14.58 -16.46 -4.31
CA ASN A 94 -14.32 -17.74 -5.00
C ASN A 94 -14.22 -17.60 -6.53
N GLN A 95 -14.45 -16.42 -7.10
CA GLN A 95 -14.29 -16.19 -8.53
C GLN A 95 -12.80 -16.01 -8.89
N ASN A 96 -12.47 -16.10 -10.18
CA ASN A 96 -11.11 -15.79 -10.63
C ASN A 96 -10.78 -14.34 -10.31
N ILE A 97 -9.56 -14.09 -9.77
CA ILE A 97 -9.14 -12.76 -9.34
C ILE A 97 -9.06 -11.75 -10.50
N PHE A 98 -8.85 -12.25 -11.73
CA PHE A 98 -8.85 -11.41 -12.93
C PHE A 98 -10.25 -11.02 -13.39
N ASP A 99 -11.30 -11.69 -12.90
CA ASP A 99 -12.71 -11.29 -13.11
C ASP A 99 -13.14 -10.22 -12.10
N CYS A 100 -12.33 -9.98 -11.07
CA CYS A 100 -12.53 -8.89 -10.13
C CYS A 100 -12.18 -7.54 -10.78
N SER A 101 -12.92 -6.49 -10.42
CA SER A 101 -12.54 -5.12 -10.80
C SER A 101 -11.17 -4.74 -10.24
N LEU A 102 -10.47 -3.79 -10.87
CA LEU A 102 -9.17 -3.30 -10.37
C LEU A 102 -9.24 -2.80 -8.92
N GLY A 103 -10.37 -2.22 -8.52
CA GLY A 103 -10.58 -1.79 -7.13
C GLY A 103 -10.75 -2.97 -6.16
N GLN A 104 -11.37 -4.06 -6.58
CA GLN A 104 -11.43 -5.30 -5.80
C GLN A 104 -10.05 -5.94 -5.68
N GLN A 105 -9.32 -6.04 -6.79
CA GLN A 105 -7.94 -6.54 -6.80
C GLN A 105 -7.04 -5.73 -5.85
N ALA A 106 -7.17 -4.39 -5.84
CA ALA A 106 -6.45 -3.53 -4.90
C ALA A 106 -6.74 -3.87 -3.43
N LYS A 107 -8.02 -4.06 -3.10
CA LYS A 107 -8.44 -4.45 -1.74
C LYS A 107 -7.95 -5.85 -1.36
N ILE A 108 -8.00 -6.81 -2.28
CA ILE A 108 -7.49 -8.16 -2.08
C ILE A 108 -5.97 -8.14 -1.85
N TYR A 109 -5.24 -7.36 -2.63
CA TYR A 109 -3.80 -7.21 -2.43
C TYR A 109 -3.46 -6.57 -1.08
N LEU A 110 -4.19 -5.54 -0.67
CA LEU A 110 -4.04 -4.93 0.66
C LEU A 110 -4.34 -5.94 1.78
N ALA A 111 -5.39 -6.77 1.63
CA ALA A 111 -5.71 -7.85 2.56
C ALA A 111 -4.51 -8.79 2.77
N LYS A 112 -3.80 -9.16 1.71
CA LYS A 112 -2.57 -9.98 1.78
C LYS A 112 -1.51 -9.36 2.68
N LEU A 113 -1.27 -8.04 2.51
CA LEU A 113 -0.26 -7.34 3.29
C LEU A 113 -0.64 -7.27 4.78
N ILE A 114 -1.91 -7.05 5.09
CA ILE A 114 -2.41 -6.98 6.47
C ILE A 114 -2.37 -8.36 7.13
N LEU A 115 -2.87 -9.39 6.46
CA LEU A 115 -2.90 -10.77 6.98
C LEU A 115 -1.48 -11.30 7.22
N ASN A 116 -0.53 -10.93 6.40
CA ASN A 116 0.88 -11.28 6.59
C ASN A 116 1.53 -10.56 7.79
N LYS A 117 0.77 -9.78 8.56
CA LYS A 117 1.24 -9.11 9.78
C LYS A 117 2.48 -8.25 9.53
N CYS A 118 2.53 -7.56 8.38
CA CYS A 118 3.56 -6.56 8.12
C CYS A 118 3.52 -5.48 9.21
N ASN A 119 4.69 -4.97 9.61
CA ASN A 119 4.77 -3.86 10.57
C ASN A 119 5.08 -2.53 9.91
N VAL A 120 5.49 -2.55 8.64
CA VAL A 120 5.69 -1.35 7.80
C VAL A 120 5.05 -1.60 6.43
N LEU A 121 4.20 -0.67 5.98
CA LEU A 121 3.62 -0.69 4.64
C LEU A 121 4.20 0.42 3.77
N PHE A 122 4.65 0.05 2.58
CA PHE A 122 4.97 0.97 1.50
C PHE A 122 3.87 0.87 0.43
N LEU A 123 3.21 1.99 0.14
CA LEU A 123 2.05 2.03 -0.76
C LEU A 123 2.31 3.05 -1.87
N ASP A 124 2.27 2.60 -3.13
CA ASP A 124 2.46 3.47 -4.30
C ASP A 124 1.12 3.69 -5.02
N GLU A 125 0.48 4.85 -4.77
CA GLU A 125 -0.83 5.26 -5.30
C GLU A 125 -1.97 4.25 -5.02
N PRO A 126 -2.20 3.83 -3.76
CA PRO A 126 -3.10 2.72 -3.44
C PRO A 126 -4.58 2.99 -3.77
N SER A 127 -4.99 4.26 -3.87
CA SER A 127 -6.38 4.65 -4.19
C SER A 127 -6.65 4.80 -5.70
N ARG A 128 -5.61 4.72 -6.55
CA ARG A 128 -5.70 5.04 -7.98
C ARG A 128 -6.81 4.29 -8.73
N ASN A 129 -7.03 3.02 -8.40
CA ASN A 129 -7.98 2.15 -9.08
C ASN A 129 -9.31 1.99 -8.32
N LEU A 130 -9.51 2.75 -7.24
CA LEU A 130 -10.69 2.66 -6.41
C LEU A 130 -11.80 3.60 -6.90
N SER A 131 -13.02 3.09 -6.92
CA SER A 131 -14.19 3.93 -7.07
C SER A 131 -14.42 4.80 -5.82
N PRO A 132 -15.15 5.92 -5.93
CA PRO A 132 -15.50 6.74 -4.76
C PRO A 132 -16.19 5.94 -3.64
N LEU A 133 -16.95 4.90 -3.99
CA LEU A 133 -17.62 4.02 -3.01
C LEU A 133 -16.66 3.06 -2.30
N SER A 134 -15.54 2.71 -2.93
CA SER A 134 -14.52 1.81 -2.37
C SER A 134 -13.45 2.55 -1.56
N GLN A 135 -13.27 3.83 -1.80
CA GLN A 135 -12.24 4.64 -1.13
C GLN A 135 -12.39 4.69 0.40
N PRO A 136 -13.60 4.85 0.99
CA PRO A 136 -13.75 4.82 2.45
C PRO A 136 -13.30 3.51 3.08
N VAL A 137 -13.43 2.39 2.37
CA VAL A 137 -13.00 1.07 2.85
C VAL A 137 -11.47 0.99 2.95
N LEU A 138 -10.75 1.51 1.93
CA LEU A 138 -9.29 1.63 1.97
C LEU A 138 -8.85 2.54 3.12
N ILE A 139 -9.45 3.73 3.23
CA ILE A 139 -9.15 4.70 4.27
C ILE A 139 -9.28 4.06 5.66
N GLN A 140 -10.39 3.37 5.92
CA GLN A 140 -10.61 2.71 7.21
C GLN A 140 -9.55 1.62 7.48
N ALA A 141 -9.25 0.78 6.50
CA ALA A 141 -8.24 -0.26 6.65
C ALA A 141 -6.85 0.31 6.98
N LEU A 142 -6.48 1.43 6.35
CA LEU A 142 -5.20 2.11 6.61
C LEU A 142 -5.18 2.84 7.97
N LYS A 143 -6.31 3.40 8.42
CA LYS A 143 -6.45 3.97 9.77
C LYS A 143 -6.27 2.89 10.84
N ASP A 144 -6.86 1.72 10.65
CA ASP A 144 -6.83 0.61 11.60
C ASP A 144 -5.51 -0.13 11.64
N PHE A 145 -4.68 0.03 10.61
CA PHE A 145 -3.38 -0.61 10.54
C PHE A 145 -2.45 -0.11 11.65
N LYS A 146 -1.91 -1.02 12.47
CA LYS A 146 -1.14 -0.72 13.68
C LYS A 146 0.35 -0.49 13.47
N GLY A 147 0.84 -0.66 12.25
CA GLY A 147 2.23 -0.38 11.88
C GLY A 147 2.40 1.00 11.23
N SER A 148 3.62 1.27 10.77
CA SER A 148 3.95 2.47 10.02
C SER A 148 3.49 2.35 8.57
N ILE A 149 3.11 3.48 7.97
CA ILE A 149 2.78 3.57 6.55
C ILE A 149 3.62 4.66 5.91
N VAL A 150 4.29 4.32 4.81
CA VAL A 150 4.93 5.27 3.90
C VAL A 150 4.19 5.17 2.56
N CYS A 151 3.51 6.22 2.17
CA CYS A 151 2.63 6.22 1.01
C CYS A 151 3.02 7.31 0.01
N ILE A 152 3.03 6.97 -1.26
CA ILE A 152 3.02 7.97 -2.33
C ILE A 152 1.56 8.13 -2.75
N SER A 153 1.03 9.35 -2.68
CA SER A 153 -0.34 9.62 -3.14
C SER A 153 -0.54 11.08 -3.51
N HIS A 154 -1.47 11.31 -4.45
CA HIS A 154 -2.02 12.61 -4.81
C HIS A 154 -3.48 12.78 -4.42
N ASP A 155 -4.08 11.76 -3.82
CA ASP A 155 -5.46 11.73 -3.38
C ASP A 155 -5.63 12.56 -2.10
N ARG A 156 -6.29 13.71 -2.23
CA ARG A 156 -6.46 14.66 -1.12
C ARG A 156 -7.27 14.07 0.04
N THR A 157 -8.30 13.30 -0.26
CA THR A 157 -9.16 12.68 0.76
C THR A 157 -8.35 11.65 1.55
N LEU A 158 -7.63 10.77 0.86
CA LEU A 158 -6.78 9.78 1.49
C LEU A 158 -5.69 10.45 2.35
N ILE A 159 -5.06 11.50 1.82
CA ILE A 159 -4.00 12.25 2.53
C ILE A 159 -4.55 12.83 3.83
N HIS A 160 -5.65 13.55 3.78
CA HIS A 160 -6.21 14.23 4.95
C HIS A 160 -6.77 13.26 6.01
N GLU A 161 -7.35 12.15 5.56
CA GLU A 161 -8.03 11.21 6.46
C GLU A 161 -7.09 10.23 7.16
N VAL A 162 -5.96 9.87 6.55
CA VAL A 162 -5.10 8.77 7.03
C VAL A 162 -3.77 9.26 7.58
N PHE A 163 -3.14 10.24 6.93
CA PHE A 163 -1.75 10.58 7.18
C PHE A 163 -1.61 11.69 8.23
N THR A 164 -0.56 11.59 9.04
CA THR A 164 -0.22 12.57 10.10
C THR A 164 1.02 13.38 9.75
N ARG A 165 1.80 12.91 8.77
CA ARG A 165 3.01 13.57 8.29
C ARG A 165 3.02 13.61 6.77
N LYS A 166 3.49 14.71 6.21
CA LYS A 166 3.58 14.91 4.76
C LYS A 166 4.94 15.44 4.36
N VAL A 167 5.51 14.80 3.36
CA VAL A 167 6.74 15.25 2.70
C VAL A 167 6.43 15.61 1.26
N LEU A 168 6.85 16.79 0.85
CA LEU A 168 6.78 17.27 -0.52
C LEU A 168 8.15 17.16 -1.18
N ILE A 169 8.20 16.60 -2.38
CA ILE A 169 9.38 16.64 -3.25
C ILE A 169 9.16 17.72 -4.32
N GLU A 170 9.93 18.80 -4.19
CA GLU A 170 9.92 19.93 -5.11
C GLU A 170 11.35 20.30 -5.52
N ASP A 171 11.59 20.47 -6.80
CA ASP A 171 12.90 20.78 -7.37
C ASP A 171 14.02 19.83 -6.87
N LYS A 172 13.69 18.53 -6.75
CA LYS A 172 14.55 17.45 -6.24
C LYS A 172 14.85 17.50 -4.74
N ILE A 173 14.31 18.46 -4.01
CA ILE A 173 14.52 18.65 -2.58
C ILE A 173 13.30 18.14 -1.81
N TRP A 174 13.56 17.47 -0.70
CA TRP A 174 12.54 17.01 0.24
C TRP A 174 12.23 18.10 1.25
N LYS A 175 10.95 18.32 1.50
CA LYS A 175 10.48 19.27 2.51
C LYS A 175 9.36 18.62 3.31
N GLU A 176 9.51 18.50 4.62
CA GLU A 176 8.38 18.17 5.48
C GLU A 176 7.47 19.40 5.59
N VAL A 177 6.18 19.20 5.33
CA VAL A 177 5.18 20.27 5.24
C VAL A 177 3.94 19.90 6.05
N SER A 178 3.18 20.91 6.51
CA SER A 178 1.88 20.66 7.15
C SER A 178 0.90 19.98 6.18
N LEU A 179 0.00 19.17 6.75
CA LEU A 179 -1.12 18.54 6.06
C LEU A 179 -2.21 19.55 5.70
#